data_53a99c04a084f61f64fb8f702644e2ff
#
_entry.id   53a99c04a084f61f64fb8f702644e2ff
#
_cell.length_a   1.000
_cell.length_b   1.000
_cell.length_c   1.000
_cell.angle_alpha   90.00
_cell.angle_beta   90.00
_cell.angle_gamma   90.00
#
_symmetry.space_group_name_H-M   'P 1'
#
loop_
_entity.id
_entity.type
_entity.pdbx_description
1 polymer ?
#
loop_
_entity_poly.entity_id
_entity_poly.type
_entity_poly.pdbx_seq_one_letter_code
_entity_poly.pdbx_strand_id
1 'polypeptide(L)'
;MRETSDHAIVLGASLAGLLTGRVLAEVYKQVTVVERDALPPAGQQRKGVPHGRHLHGLHPRGREILDGLFPGFTAEVTTAGAVCCDVLADAQWVLSGHQLKQRHAGLPALLASRPFLEGHVRERVFGLPNVRVLDGHSAAGLLAAREGRGVTGVRVSDAEGKPEEIDADLVVDASGRGSRAPRWLSELGYQAPAQDRVEIGLGYATRTYRLPPGAMNGDRLILTSGTLATPRFGGLAAVEGGRHILTLGGICGDYPPTDPAGFADFASGLPTGAIAAAIDGAEPLDEPVPFRFPVSTRNRYERLPEFPAGLLVIGDAVCSFNPVYGQGMTVAAMQALALHRHIGAGTARAASRFFKDIAAVIDIPWDIAVGADLAFPQVPGPRPAKVRFVNAYLPRLHAAAASDGELALAMIRVIGLKDRPEGLLRPDRMLRVLRGTLRRPARPADAPSPTSGTPA
;
A
#
# COMPACT_ATOMS: atom_id res chain seq x y z
N MET A 1 35.37 -2.34 18.48
CA MET A 1 35.15 -1.78 17.13
C MET A 1 34.36 -2.81 16.38
N ARG A 2 33.14 -2.50 15.90
CA ARG A 2 32.39 -3.41 15.00
C ARG A 2 33.16 -3.46 13.70
N GLU A 3 33.56 -4.66 13.23
CA GLU A 3 33.94 -4.83 11.84
C GLU A 3 32.76 -4.39 11.00
N THR A 4 32.93 -3.32 10.24
CA THR A 4 31.92 -2.86 9.30
C THR A 4 31.83 -3.89 8.18
N SER A 5 30.66 -4.52 8.01
CA SER A 5 30.37 -5.36 6.84
C SER A 5 30.65 -4.56 5.57
N ASP A 6 31.27 -5.18 4.57
CA ASP A 6 31.81 -4.42 3.45
C ASP A 6 30.73 -4.10 2.40
N HIS A 7 29.89 -5.06 2.02
CA HIS A 7 28.98 -4.88 0.89
C HIS A 7 27.60 -5.51 1.14
N ALA A 8 26.54 -4.75 0.86
CA ALA A 8 25.17 -5.24 0.80
C ALA A 8 24.56 -5.01 -0.59
N ILE A 9 23.74 -5.95 -1.05
CA ILE A 9 22.99 -5.86 -2.30
C ILE A 9 21.49 -5.84 -2.00
N VAL A 10 20.76 -4.95 -2.67
CA VAL A 10 19.30 -4.86 -2.64
C VAL A 10 18.77 -5.15 -4.03
N LEU A 11 17.89 -6.15 -4.16
CA LEU A 11 17.26 -6.51 -5.42
C LEU A 11 15.90 -5.80 -5.54
N GLY A 12 15.82 -4.85 -6.48
CA GLY A 12 14.66 -4.01 -6.73
C GLY A 12 14.80 -2.59 -6.18
N ALA A 13 14.50 -1.60 -7.03
CA ALA A 13 14.56 -0.16 -6.71
C ALA A 13 13.16 0.49 -6.62
N SER A 14 12.14 -0.25 -6.18
CA SER A 14 10.87 0.34 -5.76
C SER A 14 10.95 0.73 -4.27
N LEU A 15 9.88 1.28 -3.70
CA LEU A 15 9.93 1.90 -2.38
C LEU A 15 10.53 1.00 -1.29
N ALA A 16 10.17 -0.30 -1.27
CA ALA A 16 10.74 -1.24 -0.30
C ALA A 16 12.26 -1.38 -0.44
N GLY A 17 12.75 -1.51 -1.68
CA GLY A 17 14.19 -1.61 -1.95
C GLY A 17 14.94 -0.31 -1.68
N LEU A 18 14.36 0.84 -2.07
CA LEU A 18 14.96 2.15 -1.80
C LEU A 18 15.11 2.41 -0.30
N LEU A 19 14.05 2.15 0.50
CA LEU A 19 14.11 2.31 1.96
C LEU A 19 15.06 1.31 2.61
N THR A 20 15.16 0.09 2.05
CA THR A 20 16.16 -0.90 2.46
C THR A 20 17.57 -0.38 2.18
N GLY A 21 17.83 0.13 0.97
CA GLY A 21 19.12 0.73 0.60
C GLY A 21 19.50 1.88 1.52
N ARG A 22 18.54 2.76 1.86
CA ARG A 22 18.75 3.86 2.81
C ARG A 22 19.23 3.37 4.19
N VAL A 23 18.56 2.33 4.70
CA VAL A 23 18.87 1.78 6.02
C VAL A 23 20.22 1.06 6.01
N LEU A 24 20.51 0.26 4.97
CA LEU A 24 21.77 -0.46 4.84
C LEU A 24 22.97 0.50 4.67
N ALA A 25 22.77 1.64 4.03
CA ALA A 25 23.82 2.64 3.85
C ALA A 25 24.37 3.25 5.16
N GLU A 26 23.66 3.07 6.29
CA GLU A 26 24.16 3.50 7.62
C GLU A 26 25.20 2.54 8.21
N VAL A 27 25.28 1.30 7.70
CA VAL A 27 26.06 0.22 8.32
C VAL A 27 27.09 -0.39 7.38
N TYR A 28 26.77 -0.48 6.10
CA TYR A 28 27.63 -1.07 5.09
C TYR A 28 28.53 -0.02 4.43
N LYS A 29 29.77 -0.39 4.11
CA LYS A 29 30.69 0.49 3.36
C LYS A 29 30.18 0.76 1.95
N GLN A 30 29.50 -0.24 1.36
CA GLN A 30 28.91 -0.16 0.03
C GLN A 30 27.53 -0.81 0.02
N VAL A 31 26.58 -0.19 -0.68
CA VAL A 31 25.27 -0.77 -0.98
C VAL A 31 25.04 -0.69 -2.48
N THR A 32 24.78 -1.82 -3.11
CA THR A 32 24.39 -1.88 -4.53
C THR A 32 22.91 -2.17 -4.66
N VAL A 33 22.16 -1.26 -5.28
CA VAL A 33 20.75 -1.46 -5.63
C VAL A 33 20.67 -1.95 -7.07
N VAL A 34 20.22 -3.19 -7.26
CA VAL A 34 20.04 -3.82 -8.57
C VAL A 34 18.59 -3.67 -9.01
N GLU A 35 18.36 -3.10 -10.20
CA GLU A 35 17.01 -2.92 -10.74
C GLU A 35 16.94 -3.39 -12.20
N ARG A 36 15.92 -4.19 -12.51
CA ARG A 36 15.74 -4.74 -13.86
C ARG A 36 15.31 -3.72 -14.92
N ASP A 37 14.58 -2.67 -14.50
CA ASP A 37 14.19 -1.60 -15.39
C ASP A 37 15.37 -0.61 -15.56
N ALA A 38 15.55 -0.05 -16.75
CA ALA A 38 16.24 1.22 -16.88
C ALA A 38 15.41 2.28 -16.16
N LEU A 39 15.99 2.96 -15.18
CA LEU A 39 15.27 3.89 -14.31
C LEU A 39 15.02 5.21 -15.04
N PRO A 40 13.76 5.62 -15.25
CA PRO A 40 13.45 6.90 -15.86
C PRO A 40 13.75 8.05 -14.87
N PRO A 41 13.80 9.31 -15.33
CA PRO A 41 13.81 10.49 -14.48
C PRO A 41 12.70 10.45 -13.41
N ALA A 42 12.90 11.19 -12.30
CA ALA A 42 11.89 11.30 -11.24
C ALA A 42 10.54 11.78 -11.80
N GLY A 43 9.45 11.31 -11.24
CA GLY A 43 8.09 11.65 -11.66
C GLY A 43 7.58 10.88 -12.88
N GLN A 44 8.39 10.09 -13.55
CA GLN A 44 7.97 9.27 -14.70
C GLN A 44 7.62 7.85 -14.29
N GLN A 45 6.59 7.31 -14.97
CA GLN A 45 6.10 5.95 -14.74
C GLN A 45 7.14 4.89 -15.15
N ARG A 46 7.29 3.84 -14.34
CA ARG A 46 8.18 2.70 -14.58
C ARG A 46 7.41 1.50 -15.13
N LYS A 47 8.04 0.75 -16.03
CA LYS A 47 7.48 -0.50 -16.60
C LYS A 47 7.28 -1.57 -15.52
N GLY A 48 8.23 -1.76 -14.62
CA GLY A 48 8.19 -2.76 -13.54
C GLY A 48 7.25 -2.41 -12.39
N VAL A 49 6.66 -1.18 -12.38
CA VAL A 49 5.69 -0.73 -11.38
C VAL A 49 4.38 -0.32 -12.05
N PRO A 50 3.67 -1.23 -12.74
CA PRO A 50 2.48 -0.88 -13.52
C PRO A 50 1.36 -0.29 -12.65
N HIS A 51 1.26 -0.71 -11.38
CA HIS A 51 0.31 -0.16 -10.40
C HIS A 51 0.62 1.29 -10.01
N GLY A 52 1.77 1.84 -10.35
CA GLY A 52 2.15 3.23 -10.07
C GLY A 52 1.27 4.28 -10.75
N ARG A 53 0.48 3.90 -11.76
CA ARG A 53 -0.49 4.79 -12.44
C ARG A 53 -1.74 5.06 -11.62
N HIS A 54 -2.01 4.24 -10.60
CA HIS A 54 -3.24 4.31 -9.82
C HIS A 54 -3.08 5.24 -8.61
N LEU A 55 -4.20 5.49 -7.92
CA LEU A 55 -4.21 6.33 -6.74
C LEU A 55 -3.27 5.77 -5.67
N HIS A 56 -2.41 6.62 -5.17
CA HIS A 56 -1.54 6.34 -4.03
C HIS A 56 -1.63 7.48 -3.02
N GLY A 57 -1.53 7.11 -1.75
CA GLY A 57 -1.40 8.04 -0.64
C GLY A 57 -0.44 7.46 0.39
N LEU A 58 0.40 8.28 0.98
CA LEU A 58 1.26 7.88 2.07
C LEU A 58 0.56 8.22 3.39
N HIS A 59 0.12 7.18 4.09
CA HIS A 59 -0.54 7.32 5.39
C HIS A 59 0.34 8.03 6.42
N PRO A 60 -0.25 8.64 7.48
CA PRO A 60 0.50 9.38 8.50
C PRO A 60 1.68 8.61 9.07
N ARG A 61 1.53 7.31 9.34
CA ARG A 61 2.63 6.48 9.86
C ARG A 61 3.78 6.33 8.86
N GLY A 62 3.46 6.13 7.59
CA GLY A 62 4.47 6.04 6.52
C GLY A 62 5.22 7.35 6.35
N ARG A 63 4.49 8.49 6.36
CA ARG A 63 5.07 9.83 6.30
C ARG A 63 6.07 10.08 7.44
N GLU A 64 5.68 9.76 8.67
CA GLU A 64 6.57 9.91 9.84
C GLU A 64 7.86 9.09 9.72
N ILE A 65 7.74 7.86 9.19
CA ILE A 65 8.92 7.01 8.98
C ILE A 65 9.83 7.60 7.91
N LEU A 66 9.26 8.12 6.81
CA LEU A 66 10.04 8.75 5.76
C LEU A 66 10.72 10.04 6.27
N ASP A 67 10.04 10.87 7.06
CA ASP A 67 10.66 12.05 7.68
C ASP A 67 11.79 11.65 8.66
N GLY A 68 11.66 10.52 9.35
CA GLY A 68 12.72 9.98 10.20
C GLY A 68 13.93 9.46 9.44
N LEU A 69 13.71 8.82 8.28
CA LEU A 69 14.79 8.31 7.42
C LEU A 69 15.42 9.41 6.55
N PHE A 70 14.65 10.39 6.19
CA PHE A 70 15.04 11.53 5.33
C PHE A 70 14.55 12.83 5.97
N PRO A 71 15.31 13.43 6.90
CA PRO A 71 14.90 14.67 7.56
C PRO A 71 14.48 15.75 6.55
N GLY A 72 13.30 16.34 6.79
CA GLY A 72 12.72 17.36 5.91
C GLY A 72 11.98 16.85 4.67
N PHE A 73 11.81 15.54 4.49
CA PHE A 73 11.17 14.94 3.31
C PHE A 73 9.76 15.48 3.06
N THR A 74 8.92 15.57 4.09
CA THR A 74 7.55 16.11 3.95
C THR A 74 7.56 17.54 3.40
N ALA A 75 8.43 18.41 3.92
CA ALA A 75 8.56 19.80 3.45
C ALA A 75 9.05 19.87 1.99
N GLU A 76 10.05 19.05 1.65
CA GLU A 76 10.62 18.94 0.30
C GLU A 76 9.54 18.57 -0.72
N VAL A 77 8.84 17.45 -0.51
CA VAL A 77 7.85 16.97 -1.48
C VAL A 77 6.63 17.88 -1.55
N THR A 78 6.24 18.52 -0.44
CA THR A 78 5.13 19.49 -0.42
C THR A 78 5.51 20.76 -1.21
N THR A 79 6.74 21.25 -1.05
CA THR A 79 7.25 22.37 -1.86
C THR A 79 7.34 22.01 -3.35
N ALA A 80 7.65 20.76 -3.68
CA ALA A 80 7.65 20.25 -5.04
C ALA A 80 6.25 19.97 -5.60
N GLY A 81 5.18 20.07 -4.79
CA GLY A 81 3.80 20.00 -5.25
C GLY A 81 2.95 18.87 -4.68
N ALA A 82 3.50 17.97 -3.85
CA ALA A 82 2.67 16.99 -3.15
C ALA A 82 1.63 17.68 -2.24
N VAL A 83 0.44 17.10 -2.14
CA VAL A 83 -0.63 17.62 -1.29
C VAL A 83 -0.52 17.00 0.10
N CYS A 84 -0.21 17.81 1.10
CA CYS A 84 -0.28 17.40 2.50
C CYS A 84 -1.68 17.74 3.04
N CYS A 85 -2.38 16.76 3.59
CA CYS A 85 -3.76 16.93 4.11
C CYS A 85 -3.94 16.22 5.45
N ASP A 86 -4.83 16.76 6.31
CA ASP A 86 -5.32 16.03 7.46
C ASP A 86 -6.28 14.93 7.00
N VAL A 87 -5.94 13.66 7.29
CA VAL A 87 -6.67 12.50 6.74
C VAL A 87 -8.14 12.41 7.14
N LEU A 88 -8.63 13.25 8.06
CA LEU A 88 -10.03 13.24 8.49
C LEU A 88 -10.69 14.61 8.34
N ALA A 89 -9.96 15.72 8.43
CA ALA A 89 -10.51 17.06 8.21
C ALA A 89 -10.65 17.37 6.71
N ASP A 90 -9.66 16.97 5.90
CA ASP A 90 -9.56 17.31 4.49
C ASP A 90 -9.94 16.14 3.56
N ALA A 91 -10.63 15.12 4.12
CA ALA A 91 -11.00 13.92 3.38
C ALA A 91 -12.41 13.42 3.70
N GLN A 92 -13.16 13.04 2.67
CA GLN A 92 -14.41 12.31 2.80
C GLN A 92 -14.16 10.81 2.80
N TRP A 93 -14.51 10.13 3.87
CA TRP A 93 -14.47 8.67 3.98
C TRP A 93 -15.88 8.14 4.03
N VAL A 94 -16.28 7.41 2.99
CA VAL A 94 -17.58 6.74 2.96
C VAL A 94 -17.35 5.24 3.11
N LEU A 95 -17.62 4.72 4.30
CA LEU A 95 -17.39 3.32 4.66
C LEU A 95 -18.72 2.63 4.94
N SER A 96 -18.95 1.49 4.32
CA SER A 96 -20.24 0.75 4.39
C SER A 96 -21.46 1.64 4.08
N GLY A 97 -21.29 2.63 3.15
CA GLY A 97 -22.34 3.60 2.79
C GLY A 97 -22.53 4.75 3.77
N HIS A 98 -21.70 4.87 4.81
CA HIS A 98 -21.77 5.96 5.81
C HIS A 98 -20.56 6.88 5.68
N GLN A 99 -20.80 8.19 5.48
CA GLN A 99 -19.74 9.19 5.52
C GLN A 99 -19.31 9.43 6.96
N LEU A 100 -18.02 9.21 7.24
CA LEU A 100 -17.44 9.48 8.56
C LEU A 100 -17.50 10.96 8.89
N LYS A 101 -17.73 11.29 10.17
CA LYS A 101 -17.73 12.66 10.64
C LYS A 101 -16.35 13.28 10.51
N GLN A 102 -16.22 14.30 9.65
CA GLN A 102 -15.01 15.07 9.51
C GLN A 102 -14.69 15.87 10.78
N ARG A 103 -13.42 15.92 11.12
CA ARG A 103 -12.85 16.74 12.20
C ARG A 103 -11.34 16.84 12.04
N HIS A 104 -10.73 17.85 12.62
CA HIS A 104 -9.28 17.92 12.70
C HIS A 104 -8.73 16.75 13.54
N ALA A 105 -7.83 15.97 12.93
CA ALA A 105 -7.25 14.78 13.54
C ALA A 105 -5.79 14.97 13.95
N GLY A 106 -5.10 15.98 13.41
CA GLY A 106 -3.65 16.13 13.58
C GLY A 106 -2.85 15.00 12.94
N LEU A 107 -3.39 14.39 11.90
CA LEU A 107 -2.82 13.23 11.21
C LEU A 107 -2.53 13.58 9.73
N PRO A 108 -1.43 14.29 9.45
CA PRO A 108 -1.09 14.63 8.08
C PRO A 108 -0.65 13.41 7.26
N ALA A 109 -1.22 13.27 6.07
CA ALA A 109 -0.84 12.33 5.02
C ALA A 109 -0.32 13.08 3.81
N LEU A 110 0.39 12.37 2.93
CA LEU A 110 0.84 12.89 1.63
C LEU A 110 0.07 12.23 0.51
N LEU A 111 -0.54 13.05 -0.34
CA LEU A 111 -1.19 12.64 -1.58
C LEU A 111 -0.31 13.12 -2.73
N ALA A 112 0.12 12.19 -3.54
CA ALA A 112 0.89 12.46 -4.75
C ALA A 112 0.86 11.21 -5.66
N SER A 113 1.22 11.37 -6.92
CA SER A 113 1.40 10.20 -7.78
C SER A 113 2.54 9.31 -7.27
N ARG A 114 2.43 8.02 -7.52
CA ARG A 114 3.47 7.07 -7.12
C ARG A 114 4.83 7.39 -7.74
N PRO A 115 4.94 7.73 -9.05
CA PRO A 115 6.21 8.11 -9.65
C PRO A 115 6.84 9.34 -8.99
N PHE A 116 6.02 10.31 -8.56
CA PHE A 116 6.49 11.50 -7.87
C PHE A 116 7.13 11.13 -6.51
N LEU A 117 6.39 10.44 -5.63
CA LEU A 117 6.90 10.05 -4.31
C LEU A 117 8.12 9.13 -4.40
N GLU A 118 8.06 8.11 -5.27
CA GLU A 118 9.18 7.19 -5.46
C GLU A 118 10.40 7.88 -6.05
N GLY A 119 10.19 8.86 -6.94
CA GLY A 119 11.25 9.68 -7.52
C GLY A 119 12.05 10.44 -6.47
N HIS A 120 11.38 11.16 -5.59
CA HIS A 120 12.03 11.90 -4.49
C HIS A 120 12.78 10.98 -3.52
N VAL A 121 12.18 9.84 -3.13
CA VAL A 121 12.89 8.85 -2.31
C VAL A 121 14.12 8.31 -3.03
N ARG A 122 14.02 8.03 -4.33
CA ARG A 122 15.11 7.52 -5.15
C ARG A 122 16.26 8.52 -5.23
N GLU A 123 15.98 9.79 -5.49
CA GLU A 123 16.99 10.84 -5.53
C GLU A 123 17.73 10.95 -4.20
N ARG A 124 17.02 10.90 -3.08
CA ARG A 124 17.62 10.94 -1.73
C ARG A 124 18.49 9.72 -1.45
N VAL A 125 18.10 8.53 -1.91
CA VAL A 125 18.87 7.29 -1.70
C VAL A 125 20.09 7.26 -2.61
N PHE A 126 19.93 7.61 -3.88
CA PHE A 126 21.02 7.57 -4.86
C PHE A 126 22.04 8.71 -4.68
N GLY A 127 21.67 9.76 -3.94
CA GLY A 127 22.58 10.81 -3.50
C GLY A 127 23.48 10.42 -2.33
N LEU A 128 23.31 9.23 -1.73
CA LEU A 128 24.18 8.75 -0.67
C LEU A 128 25.54 8.30 -1.24
N PRO A 129 26.69 8.69 -0.62
CA PRO A 129 28.00 8.48 -1.19
C PRO A 129 28.41 7.01 -1.32
N ASN A 130 27.82 6.13 -0.54
CA ASN A 130 28.09 4.69 -0.51
C ASN A 130 26.99 3.83 -1.18
N VAL A 131 26.03 4.46 -1.86
CA VAL A 131 24.99 3.74 -2.62
C VAL A 131 25.31 3.78 -4.11
N ARG A 132 25.47 2.59 -4.69
CA ARG A 132 25.60 2.40 -6.15
C ARG A 132 24.32 1.85 -6.71
N VAL A 133 23.94 2.28 -7.90
CA VAL A 133 22.79 1.76 -8.65
C VAL A 133 23.28 0.96 -9.84
N LEU A 134 22.67 -0.19 -10.04
CA LEU A 134 22.87 -1.05 -11.19
C LEU A 134 21.49 -1.31 -11.81
N ASP A 135 21.02 -0.39 -12.62
CA ASP A 135 19.75 -0.51 -13.35
C ASP A 135 19.94 -1.23 -14.70
N GLY A 136 18.83 -1.64 -15.32
CA GLY A 136 18.86 -2.52 -16.50
C GLY A 136 19.38 -3.93 -16.22
N HIS A 137 19.50 -4.35 -14.95
CA HIS A 137 20.08 -5.64 -14.57
C HIS A 137 19.09 -6.49 -13.80
N SER A 138 18.88 -7.72 -14.25
CA SER A 138 17.98 -8.71 -13.62
C SER A 138 18.76 -9.66 -12.73
N ALA A 139 18.26 -9.91 -11.52
CA ALA A 139 18.81 -10.97 -10.67
C ALA A 139 18.52 -12.35 -11.27
N ALA A 140 19.57 -13.07 -11.64
CA ALA A 140 19.49 -14.41 -12.26
C ALA A 140 19.52 -15.54 -11.23
N GLY A 141 20.25 -15.36 -10.11
CA GLY A 141 20.39 -16.37 -9.05
C GLY A 141 21.20 -15.84 -7.87
N LEU A 142 21.27 -16.62 -6.80
CA LEU A 142 22.10 -16.33 -5.64
C LEU A 142 23.43 -17.09 -5.74
N LEU A 143 24.49 -16.52 -5.19
CA LEU A 143 25.78 -17.19 -5.01
C LEU A 143 25.79 -17.89 -3.65
N ALA A 144 26.01 -19.21 -3.67
CA ALA A 144 26.07 -20.03 -2.46
C ALA A 144 27.47 -19.97 -1.83
N ALA A 145 27.54 -20.00 -0.51
CA ALA A 145 28.79 -20.21 0.22
C ALA A 145 29.37 -21.59 -0.11
N ARG A 146 30.70 -21.74 -0.11
CA ARG A 146 31.40 -22.99 -0.48
C ARG A 146 30.93 -24.22 0.30
N GLU A 147 30.42 -24.05 1.52
CA GLU A 147 29.89 -25.13 2.36
C GLU A 147 28.37 -25.32 2.20
N GLY A 148 27.73 -24.67 1.22
CA GLY A 148 26.29 -24.76 0.95
C GLY A 148 25.39 -24.11 2.00
N ARG A 149 25.94 -23.45 3.03
CA ARG A 149 25.19 -22.85 4.14
C ARG A 149 25.26 -21.33 4.12
N GLY A 150 24.56 -20.68 3.18
CA GLY A 150 24.47 -19.24 3.13
C GLY A 150 24.55 -18.67 1.73
N VAL A 151 24.36 -17.38 1.64
CA VAL A 151 24.43 -16.58 0.43
C VAL A 151 25.59 -15.61 0.56
N THR A 152 26.44 -15.54 -0.47
CA THR A 152 27.65 -14.69 -0.54
C THR A 152 27.60 -13.68 -1.66
N GLY A 153 26.46 -13.55 -2.35
CA GLY A 153 26.29 -12.61 -3.44
C GLY A 153 25.15 -12.97 -4.37
N VAL A 154 25.12 -12.34 -5.52
CA VAL A 154 24.10 -12.52 -6.53
C VAL A 154 24.69 -12.61 -7.92
N ARG A 155 24.11 -13.44 -8.78
CA ARG A 155 24.36 -13.41 -10.22
C ARG A 155 23.31 -12.53 -10.86
N VAL A 156 23.74 -11.50 -11.58
CA VAL A 156 22.89 -10.60 -12.35
C VAL A 156 23.14 -10.78 -13.84
N SER A 157 22.20 -10.30 -14.66
CA SER A 157 22.37 -10.22 -16.11
C SER A 157 21.92 -8.85 -16.59
N ASP A 158 22.69 -8.24 -17.47
CA ASP A 158 22.32 -7.00 -18.16
C ASP A 158 21.21 -7.24 -19.20
N ALA A 159 20.84 -6.18 -19.94
CA ALA A 159 19.80 -6.23 -20.97
C ALA A 159 20.18 -7.16 -22.15
N GLU A 160 21.44 -7.34 -22.43
CA GLU A 160 22.01 -8.24 -23.45
C GLU A 160 22.13 -9.69 -22.98
N GLY A 161 21.82 -9.96 -21.69
CA GLY A 161 21.89 -11.28 -21.07
C GLY A 161 23.30 -11.68 -20.62
N LYS A 162 24.26 -10.75 -20.60
CA LYS A 162 25.62 -11.01 -20.12
C LYS A 162 25.59 -11.17 -18.59
N PRO A 163 26.08 -12.31 -18.06
CA PRO A 163 26.09 -12.55 -16.64
C PRO A 163 27.25 -11.84 -15.95
N GLU A 164 27.00 -11.37 -14.74
CA GLU A 164 27.98 -10.84 -13.79
C GLU A 164 27.71 -11.41 -12.41
N GLU A 165 28.76 -11.77 -11.67
CA GLU A 165 28.65 -12.21 -10.28
C GLU A 165 29.16 -11.07 -9.37
N ILE A 166 28.35 -10.75 -8.36
CA ILE A 166 28.64 -9.68 -7.41
C ILE A 166 28.63 -10.27 -6.01
N ASP A 167 29.78 -10.27 -5.36
CA ASP A 167 29.92 -10.74 -3.98
C ASP A 167 29.32 -9.73 -2.98
N ALA A 168 28.72 -10.23 -1.90
CA ALA A 168 28.16 -9.43 -0.83
C ALA A 168 28.01 -10.21 0.47
N ASP A 169 28.10 -9.50 1.61
CA ASP A 169 27.84 -10.05 2.94
C ASP A 169 26.33 -10.20 3.21
N LEU A 170 25.51 -9.41 2.51
CA LEU A 170 24.06 -9.46 2.62
C LEU A 170 23.39 -9.18 1.27
N VAL A 171 22.47 -10.04 0.89
CA VAL A 171 21.52 -9.82 -0.21
C VAL A 171 20.12 -9.64 0.38
N VAL A 172 19.43 -8.55 0.02
CA VAL A 172 18.04 -8.32 0.41
C VAL A 172 17.15 -8.33 -0.82
N ASP A 173 16.26 -9.33 -0.91
CA ASP A 173 15.28 -9.41 -1.98
C ASP A 173 14.08 -8.51 -1.69
N ALA A 174 14.00 -7.39 -2.40
CA ALA A 174 12.89 -6.45 -2.44
C ALA A 174 12.24 -6.39 -3.84
N SER A 175 12.34 -7.46 -4.63
CA SER A 175 11.89 -7.52 -6.02
C SER A 175 10.36 -7.61 -6.18
N GLY A 176 9.61 -7.57 -5.08
CA GLY A 176 8.15 -7.49 -5.06
C GLY A 176 7.46 -8.82 -5.38
N ARG A 177 6.25 -8.78 -5.94
CA ARG A 177 5.43 -9.96 -6.21
C ARG A 177 6.06 -10.99 -7.16
N GLY A 178 7.04 -10.54 -7.94
CA GLY A 178 7.81 -11.40 -8.85
C GLY A 178 9.04 -12.02 -8.20
N SER A 179 9.18 -11.95 -6.88
CA SER A 179 10.31 -12.53 -6.14
C SER A 179 10.53 -13.99 -6.46
N ARG A 180 11.78 -14.32 -6.69
CA ARG A 180 12.23 -15.69 -6.94
C ARG A 180 12.84 -16.35 -5.69
N ALA A 181 12.83 -15.65 -4.54
CA ALA A 181 13.40 -16.13 -3.28
C ALA A 181 12.88 -17.54 -2.86
N PRO A 182 11.57 -17.87 -2.97
CA PRO A 182 11.11 -19.22 -2.65
C PRO A 182 11.77 -20.30 -3.52
N ARG A 183 11.97 -20.03 -4.81
CA ARG A 183 12.66 -20.93 -5.74
C ARG A 183 14.16 -21.02 -5.41
N TRP A 184 14.82 -19.90 -5.18
CA TRP A 184 16.24 -19.86 -4.82
C TRP A 184 16.53 -20.61 -3.52
N LEU A 185 15.63 -20.51 -2.53
CA LEU A 185 15.74 -21.31 -1.30
C LEU A 185 15.74 -22.82 -1.61
N SER A 186 14.83 -23.27 -2.48
CA SER A 186 14.78 -24.68 -2.89
C SER A 186 16.04 -25.10 -3.66
N GLU A 187 16.57 -24.27 -4.53
CA GLU A 187 17.81 -24.50 -5.27
C GLU A 187 19.03 -24.59 -4.34
N LEU A 188 19.01 -23.89 -3.20
CA LEU A 188 20.02 -23.95 -2.14
C LEU A 188 19.80 -25.10 -1.14
N GLY A 189 18.76 -25.94 -1.31
CA GLY A 189 18.44 -27.04 -0.42
C GLY A 189 17.64 -26.66 0.84
N TYR A 190 17.13 -25.44 0.92
CA TYR A 190 16.24 -25.00 1.99
C TYR A 190 14.77 -25.22 1.63
N GLN A 191 13.93 -25.31 2.65
CA GLN A 191 12.47 -25.36 2.46
C GLN A 191 11.95 -24.03 1.91
N ALA A 192 11.09 -24.07 0.89
CA ALA A 192 10.33 -22.89 0.48
C ALA A 192 9.29 -22.52 1.54
N PRO A 193 8.99 -21.23 1.75
CA PRO A 193 7.97 -20.80 2.69
C PRO A 193 6.57 -21.29 2.26
N ALA A 194 5.75 -21.69 3.23
CA ALA A 194 4.33 -21.88 3.00
C ALA A 194 3.70 -20.55 2.56
N GLN A 195 2.73 -20.59 1.66
CA GLN A 195 2.06 -19.40 1.13
C GLN A 195 0.57 -19.40 1.48
N ASP A 196 0.13 -18.35 2.17
CA ASP A 196 -1.29 -18.06 2.30
C ASP A 196 -1.76 -17.30 1.05
N ARG A 197 -2.96 -17.65 0.55
CA ARG A 197 -3.56 -17.06 -0.65
C ARG A 197 -5.04 -16.77 -0.42
N VAL A 198 -5.49 -15.59 -0.87
CA VAL A 198 -6.90 -15.21 -0.88
C VAL A 198 -7.24 -14.62 -2.24
N GLU A 199 -8.11 -15.31 -2.96
CA GLU A 199 -8.55 -14.89 -4.30
C GLU A 199 -9.73 -13.94 -4.16
N ILE A 200 -9.55 -12.69 -4.58
CA ILE A 200 -10.55 -11.63 -4.42
C ILE A 200 -11.13 -11.16 -5.75
N GLY A 201 -10.51 -11.52 -6.88
CA GLY A 201 -10.96 -11.08 -8.19
C GLY A 201 -11.10 -9.55 -8.27
N LEU A 202 -10.10 -8.83 -7.76
CA LEU A 202 -10.08 -7.37 -7.76
C LEU A 202 -9.62 -6.83 -9.11
N GLY A 203 -10.33 -5.85 -9.63
CA GLY A 203 -9.89 -5.05 -10.76
C GLY A 203 -10.23 -3.59 -10.55
N TYR A 204 -9.39 -2.72 -11.07
CA TYR A 204 -9.62 -1.27 -11.06
C TYR A 204 -9.13 -0.61 -12.34
N ALA A 205 -9.66 0.58 -12.60
CA ALA A 205 -9.20 1.47 -13.65
C ALA A 205 -8.96 2.85 -13.06
N THR A 206 -8.01 3.58 -13.63
CA THR A 206 -7.64 4.91 -13.15
C THR A 206 -7.58 5.88 -14.31
N ARG A 207 -8.08 7.09 -14.06
CA ARG A 207 -8.02 8.22 -14.97
C ARG A 207 -7.60 9.47 -14.21
N THR A 208 -6.83 10.33 -14.87
CA THR A 208 -6.39 11.61 -14.32
C THR A 208 -7.26 12.74 -14.83
N TYR A 209 -7.59 13.69 -13.94
CA TYR A 209 -8.45 14.83 -14.25
C TYR A 209 -7.84 16.15 -13.80
N ARG A 210 -8.25 17.23 -14.45
CA ARG A 210 -8.22 18.59 -13.91
C ARG A 210 -9.64 18.97 -13.53
N LEU A 211 -9.89 19.07 -12.22
CA LEU A 211 -11.21 19.40 -11.71
C LEU A 211 -11.47 20.90 -11.76
N PRO A 212 -12.72 21.34 -11.97
CA PRO A 212 -13.10 22.72 -11.79
C PRO A 212 -12.94 23.17 -10.33
N PRO A 213 -12.69 24.47 -10.07
CA PRO A 213 -12.60 25.00 -8.72
C PRO A 213 -13.82 24.65 -7.87
N GLY A 214 -13.58 24.16 -6.66
CA GLY A 214 -14.66 23.82 -5.71
C GLY A 214 -15.31 22.45 -5.93
N ALA A 215 -14.96 21.68 -6.95
CA ALA A 215 -15.59 20.39 -7.27
C ALA A 215 -15.53 19.37 -6.10
N MET A 216 -14.56 19.47 -5.21
CA MET A 216 -14.43 18.62 -4.02
C MET A 216 -14.84 19.33 -2.72
N ASN A 217 -15.54 20.47 -2.78
CA ASN A 217 -16.01 21.23 -1.61
C ASN A 217 -14.90 21.55 -0.57
N GLY A 218 -13.66 21.72 -1.03
CA GLY A 218 -12.50 21.98 -0.18
C GLY A 218 -11.73 20.73 0.26
N ASP A 219 -12.29 19.54 0.11
CA ASP A 219 -11.60 18.31 0.41
C ASP A 219 -10.43 18.04 -0.58
N ARG A 220 -9.47 17.26 -0.13
CA ARG A 220 -8.30 16.83 -0.91
C ARG A 220 -8.39 15.36 -1.34
N LEU A 221 -9.30 14.62 -0.71
CA LEU A 221 -9.47 13.19 -0.90
C LEU A 221 -10.93 12.80 -0.70
N ILE A 222 -11.49 12.02 -1.62
CA ILE A 222 -12.79 11.35 -1.46
C ILE A 222 -12.54 9.85 -1.63
N LEU A 223 -12.89 9.06 -0.62
CA LEU A 223 -12.77 7.61 -0.64
C LEU A 223 -14.10 6.97 -0.30
N THR A 224 -14.49 5.96 -1.09
CA THR A 224 -15.64 5.11 -0.79
C THR A 224 -15.28 3.64 -0.87
N SER A 225 -15.65 2.88 0.15
CA SER A 225 -15.54 1.43 0.15
C SER A 225 -16.77 0.78 -0.47
N GLY A 226 -16.59 -0.41 -1.05
CA GLY A 226 -17.72 -1.25 -1.46
C GLY A 226 -18.60 -1.68 -0.29
N THR A 227 -19.83 -2.00 -0.60
CA THR A 227 -20.79 -2.66 0.31
C THR A 227 -21.07 -4.07 -0.21
N LEU A 228 -21.75 -4.91 0.58
CA LEU A 228 -22.16 -6.24 0.11
C LEU A 228 -23.12 -6.18 -1.07
N ALA A 229 -23.94 -5.13 -1.16
CA ALA A 229 -24.88 -4.92 -2.25
C ALA A 229 -24.20 -4.31 -3.50
N THR A 230 -23.17 -3.49 -3.30
CA THR A 230 -22.43 -2.81 -4.36
C THR A 230 -20.95 -2.99 -4.09
N PRO A 231 -20.29 -4.04 -4.64
CA PRO A 231 -18.89 -4.35 -4.38
C PRO A 231 -17.91 -3.40 -5.12
N ARG A 232 -18.34 -2.17 -5.36
CA ARG A 232 -17.61 -1.11 -6.06
C ARG A 232 -17.04 -0.12 -5.07
N PHE A 233 -15.83 0.32 -5.33
CA PHE A 233 -15.14 1.34 -4.54
C PHE A 233 -14.54 2.40 -5.44
N GLY A 234 -14.22 3.54 -4.86
CA GLY A 234 -13.58 4.63 -5.61
C GLY A 234 -12.74 5.51 -4.69
N GLY A 235 -11.73 6.11 -5.29
CA GLY A 235 -10.89 7.09 -4.64
C GLY A 235 -10.51 8.21 -5.61
N LEU A 236 -10.77 9.46 -5.21
CA LEU A 236 -10.39 10.66 -5.95
C LEU A 236 -9.51 11.52 -5.06
N ALA A 237 -8.27 11.77 -5.48
CA ALA A 237 -7.31 12.53 -4.71
C ALA A 237 -6.64 13.64 -5.52
N ALA A 238 -6.46 14.79 -4.90
CA ALA A 238 -5.59 15.84 -5.39
C ALA A 238 -4.13 15.39 -5.32
N VAL A 239 -3.36 15.65 -6.38
CA VAL A 239 -1.95 15.33 -6.47
C VAL A 239 -1.15 16.50 -7.03
N GLU A 240 0.15 16.36 -7.17
CA GLU A 240 1.04 17.38 -7.72
C GLU A 240 0.57 17.91 -9.09
N GLY A 241 0.90 19.17 -9.41
CA GLY A 241 0.59 19.82 -10.67
C GLY A 241 -0.90 20.18 -10.86
N GLY A 242 -1.67 20.32 -9.77
CA GLY A 242 -3.10 20.66 -9.84
C GLY A 242 -3.96 19.55 -10.46
N ARG A 243 -3.45 18.35 -10.52
CA ARG A 243 -4.13 17.16 -11.07
C ARG A 243 -4.88 16.40 -9.98
N HIS A 244 -5.82 15.56 -10.41
CA HIS A 244 -6.57 14.67 -9.54
C HIS A 244 -6.56 13.27 -10.15
N ILE A 245 -6.22 12.27 -9.33
CA ILE A 245 -6.24 10.87 -9.75
C ILE A 245 -7.52 10.23 -9.24
N LEU A 246 -8.34 9.72 -10.16
CA LEU A 246 -9.51 8.92 -9.85
C LEU A 246 -9.22 7.45 -10.15
N THR A 247 -9.28 6.62 -9.11
CA THR A 247 -9.27 5.16 -9.24
C THR A 247 -10.64 4.62 -8.89
N LEU A 248 -11.27 3.92 -9.80
CA LEU A 248 -12.50 3.14 -9.61
C LEU A 248 -12.15 1.67 -9.57
N GLY A 249 -12.83 0.88 -8.77
CA GLY A 249 -12.57 -0.54 -8.71
C GLY A 249 -13.75 -1.35 -8.23
N GLY A 250 -13.67 -2.65 -8.46
CA GLY A 250 -14.67 -3.61 -8.04
C GLY A 250 -14.05 -4.95 -7.71
N ILE A 251 -14.76 -5.70 -6.90
CA ILE A 251 -14.39 -7.01 -6.36
C ILE A 251 -15.26 -8.08 -7.01
N CYS A 252 -14.82 -9.33 -7.01
CA CYS A 252 -15.57 -10.47 -7.52
C CYS A 252 -15.96 -10.36 -9.01
N GLY A 253 -15.13 -9.68 -9.82
CA GLY A 253 -15.35 -9.60 -11.27
C GLY A 253 -16.16 -8.39 -11.74
N ASP A 254 -16.71 -7.57 -10.84
CA ASP A 254 -17.41 -6.32 -11.19
C ASP A 254 -16.40 -5.20 -11.47
N TYR A 255 -15.77 -5.25 -12.64
CA TYR A 255 -14.67 -4.37 -13.00
C TYR A 255 -15.13 -3.09 -13.70
N PRO A 256 -14.50 -1.93 -13.42
CA PRO A 256 -14.79 -0.71 -14.15
C PRO A 256 -14.43 -0.85 -15.64
N PRO A 257 -15.30 -0.37 -16.55
CA PRO A 257 -14.98 -0.21 -17.97
C PRO A 257 -13.78 0.71 -18.19
N THR A 258 -13.15 0.59 -19.36
CA THR A 258 -12.04 1.45 -19.76
C THR A 258 -12.39 2.44 -20.85
N ASP A 259 -13.59 2.36 -21.42
CA ASP A 259 -14.13 3.42 -22.25
C ASP A 259 -14.60 4.59 -21.38
N PRO A 260 -14.45 5.85 -21.86
CA PRO A 260 -14.73 7.03 -21.05
C PRO A 260 -16.16 7.13 -20.52
N ALA A 261 -17.15 6.73 -21.28
CA ALA A 261 -18.56 6.80 -20.88
C ALA A 261 -18.87 5.76 -19.81
N GLY A 262 -18.50 4.49 -20.04
CA GLY A 262 -18.69 3.42 -19.08
C GLY A 262 -17.89 3.65 -17.78
N PHE A 263 -16.72 4.29 -17.85
CA PHE A 263 -15.96 4.68 -16.65
C PHE A 263 -16.71 5.73 -15.80
N ALA A 264 -17.32 6.75 -16.44
CA ALA A 264 -18.13 7.75 -15.75
C ALA A 264 -19.43 7.15 -15.17
N ASP A 265 -20.10 6.27 -15.92
CA ASP A 265 -21.29 5.54 -15.43
C ASP A 265 -20.96 4.65 -14.23
N PHE A 266 -19.79 4.00 -14.23
CA PHE A 266 -19.34 3.21 -13.08
C PHE A 266 -19.15 4.08 -11.84
N ALA A 267 -18.62 5.31 -11.99
CA ALA A 267 -18.48 6.27 -10.88
C ALA A 267 -19.86 6.66 -10.29
N SER A 268 -20.88 6.78 -11.12
CA SER A 268 -22.26 7.07 -10.69
C SER A 268 -22.89 5.91 -9.90
N GLY A 269 -22.43 4.67 -10.14
CA GLY A 269 -22.86 3.47 -9.42
C GLY A 269 -22.15 3.20 -8.08
N LEU A 270 -21.30 4.13 -7.58
CA LEU A 270 -20.64 4.01 -6.29
C LEU A 270 -21.61 4.25 -5.12
N PRO A 271 -21.28 3.76 -3.89
CA PRO A 271 -22.08 4.02 -2.68
C PRO A 271 -22.23 5.50 -2.30
N THR A 272 -21.61 6.40 -3.01
CA THR A 272 -21.75 7.87 -2.86
C THR A 272 -21.69 8.56 -4.21
N GLY A 273 -22.52 9.58 -4.40
CA GLY A 273 -22.51 10.44 -5.59
C GLY A 273 -21.39 11.48 -5.62
N ALA A 274 -20.61 11.62 -4.53
CA ALA A 274 -19.62 12.67 -4.40
C ALA A 274 -18.52 12.63 -5.46
N ILE A 275 -18.06 11.44 -5.84
CA ILE A 275 -17.03 11.27 -6.89
C ILE A 275 -17.62 11.63 -8.27
N ALA A 276 -18.81 11.11 -8.59
CA ALA A 276 -19.47 11.42 -9.85
C ALA A 276 -19.73 12.94 -10.01
N ALA A 277 -20.21 13.57 -8.94
CA ALA A 277 -20.42 15.02 -8.92
C ALA A 277 -19.10 15.82 -9.09
N ALA A 278 -18.01 15.35 -8.48
CA ALA A 278 -16.70 16.01 -8.57
C ALA A 278 -16.08 15.95 -9.98
N ILE A 279 -16.35 14.89 -10.74
CA ILE A 279 -15.82 14.75 -12.11
C ILE A 279 -16.77 15.29 -13.19
N ASP A 280 -17.96 15.71 -12.83
CA ASP A 280 -18.88 16.34 -13.76
C ASP A 280 -18.30 17.67 -14.31
N GLY A 281 -18.22 17.77 -15.62
CA GLY A 281 -17.57 18.90 -16.31
C GLY A 281 -16.04 18.99 -16.10
N ALA A 282 -15.39 17.98 -15.51
CA ALA A 282 -13.94 17.93 -15.37
C ALA A 282 -13.22 17.64 -16.68
N GLU A 283 -12.03 18.24 -16.86
CA GLU A 283 -11.15 17.96 -18.00
C GLU A 283 -10.41 16.64 -17.78
N PRO A 284 -10.62 15.59 -18.60
CA PRO A 284 -9.81 14.38 -18.52
C PRO A 284 -8.43 14.65 -19.14
N LEU A 285 -7.38 14.15 -18.49
CA LEU A 285 -5.99 14.35 -18.94
C LEU A 285 -5.38 13.11 -19.60
N ASP A 286 -6.01 11.96 -19.46
CA ASP A 286 -5.59 10.68 -20.03
C ASP A 286 -6.79 9.75 -20.22
N GLU A 287 -6.55 8.55 -20.77
CA GLU A 287 -7.56 7.49 -20.90
C GLU A 287 -7.55 6.59 -19.67
N PRO A 288 -8.69 5.92 -19.34
CA PRO A 288 -8.73 5.00 -18.21
C PRO A 288 -7.78 3.81 -18.39
N VAL A 289 -6.86 3.63 -17.44
CA VAL A 289 -5.86 2.55 -17.45
C VAL A 289 -6.28 1.44 -16.50
N PRO A 290 -6.50 0.20 -16.97
CA PRO A 290 -6.91 -0.91 -16.12
C PRO A 290 -5.73 -1.55 -15.39
N PHE A 291 -6.06 -2.20 -14.26
CA PHE A 291 -5.15 -3.09 -13.55
C PHE A 291 -5.94 -4.23 -12.88
N ARG A 292 -5.30 -5.40 -12.78
CA ARG A 292 -5.86 -6.58 -12.13
C ARG A 292 -5.01 -7.00 -10.95
N PHE A 293 -5.67 -7.24 -9.84
CA PHE A 293 -5.08 -7.78 -8.63
C PHE A 293 -5.91 -8.99 -8.18
N PRO A 294 -5.70 -10.17 -8.77
CA PRO A 294 -6.61 -11.30 -8.56
C PRO A 294 -6.47 -11.96 -7.19
N VAL A 295 -5.29 -11.83 -6.55
CA VAL A 295 -4.97 -12.62 -5.36
C VAL A 295 -4.06 -11.86 -4.40
N SER A 296 -4.41 -11.88 -3.11
CA SER A 296 -3.53 -11.52 -2.00
C SER A 296 -2.66 -12.74 -1.64
N THR A 297 -1.34 -12.52 -1.46
CA THR A 297 -0.38 -13.61 -1.15
C THR A 297 0.50 -13.22 0.02
N ARG A 298 0.82 -14.19 0.87
CA ARG A 298 1.77 -14.02 1.97
C ARG A 298 2.66 -15.25 2.10
N ASN A 299 3.96 -15.08 1.91
CA ASN A 299 4.98 -16.08 2.14
C ASN A 299 5.37 -16.10 3.63
N ARG A 300 5.22 -17.24 4.29
CA ARG A 300 5.41 -17.40 5.74
C ARG A 300 6.88 -17.70 6.10
N TYR A 301 7.79 -16.79 5.76
CA TYR A 301 9.22 -16.92 6.06
C TYR A 301 9.48 -17.07 7.57
N GLU A 302 8.67 -16.49 8.43
CA GLU A 302 8.75 -16.58 9.89
C GLU A 302 8.49 -17.98 10.44
N ARG A 303 7.97 -18.90 9.61
CA ARG A 303 7.68 -20.29 9.97
C ARG A 303 8.73 -21.28 9.48
N LEU A 304 9.72 -20.80 8.74
CA LEU A 304 10.79 -21.67 8.25
C LEU A 304 11.68 -22.12 9.43
N PRO A 305 12.00 -23.43 9.51
CA PRO A 305 12.89 -23.94 10.54
C PRO A 305 14.32 -23.43 10.38
N GLU A 306 14.75 -23.27 9.12
CA GLU A 306 16.08 -22.80 8.74
C GLU A 306 15.98 -21.78 7.60
N PHE A 307 16.93 -20.85 7.59
CA PHE A 307 17.06 -19.83 6.55
C PHE A 307 18.55 -19.52 6.30
N PRO A 308 18.99 -19.36 5.04
CA PRO A 308 20.39 -19.11 4.73
C PRO A 308 20.89 -17.80 5.34
N ALA A 309 22.09 -17.82 5.90
CA ALA A 309 22.79 -16.61 6.26
C ALA A 309 23.08 -15.76 4.99
N GLY A 310 23.19 -14.43 5.14
CA GLY A 310 23.47 -13.54 4.02
C GLY A 310 22.29 -13.27 3.09
N LEU A 311 21.06 -13.74 3.39
CA LEU A 311 19.84 -13.45 2.63
C LEU A 311 18.75 -12.90 3.54
N LEU A 312 18.02 -11.88 3.09
CA LEU A 312 16.75 -11.43 3.65
C LEU A 312 15.74 -11.17 2.53
N VAL A 313 14.46 -11.13 2.86
CA VAL A 313 13.35 -10.84 1.92
C VAL A 313 12.44 -9.79 2.56
N ILE A 314 11.99 -8.79 1.78
CA ILE A 314 11.22 -7.66 2.28
C ILE A 314 10.16 -7.18 1.26
N GLY A 315 9.18 -6.41 1.73
CA GLY A 315 8.15 -5.81 0.89
C GLY A 315 7.15 -6.81 0.32
N ASP A 316 6.69 -6.57 -0.89
CA ASP A 316 5.71 -7.43 -1.58
C ASP A 316 6.27 -8.83 -1.91
N ALA A 317 7.57 -9.04 -1.82
CA ALA A 317 8.19 -10.36 -1.89
C ALA A 317 7.83 -11.25 -0.68
N VAL A 318 7.53 -10.63 0.46
CA VAL A 318 7.00 -11.32 1.65
C VAL A 318 5.48 -11.35 1.63
N CYS A 319 4.83 -10.19 1.41
CA CYS A 319 3.39 -10.09 1.48
C CYS A 319 2.85 -9.01 0.55
N SER A 320 1.98 -9.44 -0.38
CA SER A 320 1.23 -8.57 -1.26
C SER A 320 -0.26 -8.77 -1.00
N PHE A 321 -0.92 -7.76 -0.49
CA PHE A 321 -2.36 -7.78 -0.12
C PHE A 321 -3.15 -6.74 -0.89
N ASN A 322 -4.47 -6.82 -0.81
CA ASN A 322 -5.40 -5.94 -1.49
C ASN A 322 -4.99 -4.45 -1.37
N PRO A 323 -4.68 -3.77 -2.49
CA PRO A 323 -4.16 -2.40 -2.50
C PRO A 323 -5.22 -1.33 -2.16
N VAL A 324 -6.50 -1.66 -2.11
CA VAL A 324 -7.62 -0.74 -1.83
C VAL A 324 -7.45 0.06 -0.54
N TYR A 325 -6.77 -0.53 0.45
CA TYR A 325 -6.52 0.13 1.74
C TYR A 325 -5.36 1.13 1.73
N GLY A 326 -4.62 1.24 0.62
CA GLY A 326 -3.51 2.20 0.46
C GLY A 326 -2.31 1.97 1.40
N GLN A 327 -2.22 0.83 2.08
CA GLN A 327 -1.26 0.59 3.16
C GLN A 327 0.12 0.11 2.70
N GLY A 328 0.27 -0.35 1.44
CA GLY A 328 1.49 -1.02 0.96
C GLY A 328 2.77 -0.21 1.16
N MET A 329 2.78 1.09 0.85
CA MET A 329 3.95 1.95 1.03
C MET A 329 4.31 2.13 2.51
N THR A 330 3.32 2.30 3.36
CA THR A 330 3.51 2.42 4.82
C THR A 330 4.06 1.12 5.41
N VAL A 331 3.56 -0.03 4.97
CA VAL A 331 4.06 -1.35 5.40
C VAL A 331 5.50 -1.57 4.96
N ALA A 332 5.86 -1.18 3.73
CA ALA A 332 7.24 -1.24 3.27
C ALA A 332 8.18 -0.36 4.14
N ALA A 333 7.74 0.85 4.49
CA ALA A 333 8.49 1.73 5.40
C ALA A 333 8.62 1.13 6.82
N MET A 334 7.57 0.52 7.35
CA MET A 334 7.61 -0.16 8.66
C MET A 334 8.54 -1.37 8.64
N GLN A 335 8.60 -2.13 7.54
CA GLN A 335 9.53 -3.25 7.38
C GLN A 335 10.98 -2.77 7.27
N ALA A 336 11.26 -1.68 6.54
CA ALA A 336 12.58 -1.07 6.49
C ALA A 336 13.05 -0.59 7.87
N LEU A 337 12.14 0.00 8.67
CA LEU A 337 12.43 0.38 10.06
C LEU A 337 12.67 -0.85 10.96
N ALA A 338 11.99 -1.96 10.71
CA ALA A 338 12.29 -3.23 11.39
C ALA A 338 13.69 -3.73 11.03
N LEU A 339 14.05 -3.71 9.74
CA LEU A 339 15.39 -4.05 9.27
C LEU A 339 16.47 -3.22 9.97
N HIS A 340 16.27 -1.91 10.08
CA HIS A 340 17.19 -1.00 10.76
C HIS A 340 17.56 -1.45 12.20
N ARG A 341 16.58 -2.00 12.94
CA ARG A 341 16.82 -2.53 14.29
C ARG A 341 17.65 -3.81 14.31
N HIS A 342 17.65 -4.58 13.22
CA HIS A 342 18.33 -5.88 13.15
C HIS A 342 19.74 -5.83 12.58
N ILE A 343 20.04 -4.87 11.70
CA ILE A 343 21.36 -4.76 11.02
C ILE A 343 22.50 -4.59 12.01
N GLY A 344 22.26 -3.95 13.14
CA GLY A 344 23.27 -3.73 14.17
C GLY A 344 23.59 -4.93 15.05
N ALA A 345 22.91 -6.08 14.94
CA ALA A 345 22.94 -7.19 15.89
C ALA A 345 23.70 -8.45 15.42
N GLY A 346 24.32 -8.42 14.21
CA GLY A 346 25.00 -9.57 13.60
C GLY A 346 24.08 -10.52 12.81
N THR A 347 24.50 -10.92 11.59
CA THR A 347 23.62 -11.40 10.53
C THR A 347 23.08 -12.84 10.66
N ALA A 348 23.78 -13.77 11.29
CA ALA A 348 23.40 -15.19 11.25
C ALA A 348 22.24 -15.60 12.17
N ARG A 349 22.02 -14.90 13.28
CA ARG A 349 20.83 -15.08 14.14
C ARG A 349 19.71 -14.07 13.83
N ALA A 350 19.95 -13.16 12.92
CA ALA A 350 19.09 -12.04 12.63
C ALA A 350 17.88 -12.42 11.76
N ALA A 351 18.02 -13.31 10.77
CA ALA A 351 16.97 -13.61 9.80
C ALA A 351 15.68 -14.12 10.48
N SER A 352 15.75 -15.10 11.36
CA SER A 352 14.56 -15.63 12.05
C SER A 352 13.87 -14.59 12.94
N ARG A 353 14.64 -13.73 13.63
CA ARG A 353 14.08 -12.63 14.43
C ARG A 353 13.51 -11.54 13.54
N PHE A 354 14.22 -11.18 12.48
CA PHE A 354 13.74 -10.22 11.49
C PHE A 354 12.41 -10.66 10.89
N PHE A 355 12.30 -11.91 10.42
CA PHE A 355 11.03 -12.41 9.85
C PHE A 355 9.89 -12.45 10.86
N LYS A 356 10.14 -12.73 12.13
CA LYS A 356 9.13 -12.62 13.19
C LYS A 356 8.66 -11.18 13.40
N ASP A 357 9.59 -10.24 13.40
CA ASP A 357 9.26 -8.83 13.61
C ASP A 357 8.49 -8.25 12.40
N ILE A 358 8.90 -8.56 11.17
CA ILE A 358 8.13 -8.11 10.00
C ILE A 358 6.80 -8.87 9.87
N ALA A 359 6.70 -10.11 10.33
CA ALA A 359 5.43 -10.81 10.40
C ALA A 359 4.44 -10.06 11.31
N ALA A 360 4.89 -9.59 12.48
CA ALA A 360 4.07 -8.78 13.38
C ALA A 360 3.65 -7.42 12.75
N VAL A 361 4.50 -6.82 11.91
CA VAL A 361 4.16 -5.63 11.12
C VAL A 361 3.09 -5.96 10.07
N ILE A 362 3.22 -7.08 9.38
CA ILE A 362 2.35 -7.52 8.28
C ILE A 362 1.01 -8.05 8.79
N ASP A 363 0.95 -8.68 9.97
CA ASP A 363 -0.27 -9.30 10.51
C ASP A 363 -1.44 -8.32 10.54
N ILE A 364 -1.21 -7.06 10.94
CA ILE A 364 -2.27 -6.05 11.06
C ILE A 364 -2.87 -5.71 9.69
N PRO A 365 -2.12 -5.22 8.68
CA PRO A 365 -2.67 -4.89 7.38
C PRO A 365 -3.20 -6.12 6.63
N TRP A 366 -2.59 -7.30 6.81
CA TRP A 366 -3.09 -8.55 6.27
C TRP A 366 -4.46 -8.92 6.85
N ASP A 367 -4.63 -8.90 8.17
CA ASP A 367 -5.89 -9.21 8.84
C ASP A 367 -6.98 -8.19 8.46
N ILE A 368 -6.65 -6.91 8.32
CA ILE A 368 -7.59 -5.87 7.87
C ILE A 368 -8.05 -6.18 6.44
N ALA A 369 -7.12 -6.36 5.51
CA ALA A 369 -7.42 -6.57 4.10
C ALA A 369 -8.19 -7.88 3.88
N VAL A 370 -7.61 -9.00 4.30
CA VAL A 370 -8.24 -10.32 4.13
C VAL A 370 -9.55 -10.45 4.92
N GLY A 371 -9.60 -9.88 6.13
CA GLY A 371 -10.83 -9.89 6.94
C GLY A 371 -11.99 -9.18 6.24
N ALA A 372 -11.71 -8.03 5.62
CA ALA A 372 -12.72 -7.29 4.87
C ALA A 372 -13.06 -7.95 3.52
N ASP A 373 -12.08 -8.52 2.81
CA ASP A 373 -12.31 -9.30 1.58
C ASP A 373 -13.24 -10.50 1.86
N LEU A 374 -13.03 -11.19 2.99
CA LEU A 374 -13.86 -12.30 3.43
C LEU A 374 -15.28 -11.89 3.91
N ALA A 375 -15.61 -10.60 3.98
CA ALA A 375 -16.99 -10.16 4.15
C ALA A 375 -17.84 -10.52 2.93
N PHE A 376 -17.26 -10.53 1.72
CA PHE A 376 -17.96 -10.88 0.49
C PHE A 376 -18.12 -12.41 0.39
N PRO A 377 -19.37 -12.93 0.27
CA PRO A 377 -19.61 -14.38 0.21
C PRO A 377 -18.89 -15.10 -0.93
N GLN A 378 -18.66 -14.40 -2.04
CA GLN A 378 -18.01 -14.91 -3.25
C GLN A 378 -16.50 -15.13 -3.07
N VAL A 379 -15.86 -14.45 -2.10
CA VAL A 379 -14.43 -14.62 -1.82
C VAL A 379 -14.23 -15.94 -1.07
N PRO A 380 -13.48 -16.91 -1.63
CA PRO A 380 -13.25 -18.18 -0.96
C PRO A 380 -12.32 -18.03 0.24
N GLY A 381 -12.57 -18.81 1.29
CA GLY A 381 -11.68 -18.85 2.44
C GLY A 381 -12.39 -19.08 3.77
N PRO A 382 -11.65 -19.44 4.81
CA PRO A 382 -12.20 -19.68 6.14
C PRO A 382 -12.67 -18.37 6.78
N ARG A 383 -13.81 -18.43 7.45
CA ARG A 383 -14.37 -17.30 8.21
C ARG A 383 -14.43 -17.65 9.70
N PRO A 384 -13.31 -17.61 10.42
CA PRO A 384 -13.30 -17.90 11.85
C PRO A 384 -14.20 -16.91 12.63
N ALA A 385 -14.52 -17.25 13.87
CA ALA A 385 -15.43 -16.46 14.71
C ALA A 385 -15.00 -14.99 14.84
N LYS A 386 -13.68 -14.72 14.95
CA LYS A 386 -13.11 -13.35 14.95
C LYS A 386 -13.51 -12.59 13.68
N VAL A 387 -13.33 -13.16 12.49
CA VAL A 387 -13.65 -12.51 11.21
C VAL A 387 -15.14 -12.23 11.10
N ARG A 388 -15.99 -13.22 11.44
CA ARG A 388 -17.45 -13.03 11.45
C ARG A 388 -17.88 -11.91 12.39
N PHE A 389 -17.32 -11.88 13.60
CA PHE A 389 -17.62 -10.83 14.59
C PHE A 389 -17.20 -9.45 14.08
N VAL A 390 -15.97 -9.30 13.59
CA VAL A 390 -15.46 -8.01 13.08
C VAL A 390 -16.30 -7.54 11.90
N ASN A 391 -16.63 -8.40 10.93
CA ASN A 391 -17.43 -8.05 9.77
C ASN A 391 -18.88 -7.69 10.13
N ALA A 392 -19.43 -8.22 11.23
CA ALA A 392 -20.72 -7.79 11.77
C ALA A 392 -20.65 -6.49 12.56
N TYR A 393 -19.52 -6.20 13.20
CA TYR A 393 -19.32 -5.02 14.04
C TYR A 393 -18.97 -3.76 13.21
N LEU A 394 -18.11 -3.88 12.21
CA LEU A 394 -17.60 -2.72 11.45
C LEU A 394 -18.70 -1.86 10.80
N PRO A 395 -19.75 -2.39 10.15
CA PRO A 395 -20.82 -1.56 9.60
C PRO A 395 -21.55 -0.72 10.68
N ARG A 396 -21.71 -1.26 11.90
CA ARG A 396 -22.29 -0.53 13.02
C ARG A 396 -21.36 0.58 13.52
N LEU A 397 -20.06 0.30 13.58
CA LEU A 397 -19.04 1.29 13.90
C LEU A 397 -19.04 2.43 12.86
N HIS A 398 -19.09 2.12 11.57
CA HIS A 398 -19.12 3.11 10.49
C HIS A 398 -20.39 3.99 10.59
N ALA A 399 -21.55 3.40 10.83
CA ALA A 399 -22.80 4.12 11.03
C ALA A 399 -22.73 5.07 12.24
N ALA A 400 -22.19 4.62 13.37
CA ALA A 400 -22.00 5.45 14.55
C ALA A 400 -20.96 6.57 14.32
N ALA A 401 -19.86 6.26 13.62
CA ALA A 401 -18.79 7.21 13.30
C ALA A 401 -19.24 8.33 12.33
N ALA A 402 -20.35 8.17 11.63
CA ALA A 402 -20.96 9.24 10.82
C ALA A 402 -21.42 10.43 11.68
N SER A 403 -21.70 10.23 12.95
CA SER A 403 -22.11 11.29 13.89
C SER A 403 -21.13 11.49 15.07
N ASP A 404 -20.26 10.51 15.34
CA ASP A 404 -19.28 10.54 16.43
C ASP A 404 -17.86 10.69 15.89
N GLY A 405 -17.28 11.88 15.99
CA GLY A 405 -15.92 12.19 15.51
C GLY A 405 -14.82 11.44 16.27
N GLU A 406 -15.05 10.97 17.50
CA GLU A 406 -14.06 10.15 18.23
C GLU A 406 -13.98 8.73 17.66
N LEU A 407 -15.11 8.15 17.26
CA LEU A 407 -15.14 6.89 16.56
C LEU A 407 -14.53 7.00 15.16
N ALA A 408 -14.83 8.08 14.44
CA ALA A 408 -14.22 8.38 13.15
C ALA A 408 -12.70 8.48 13.26
N LEU A 409 -12.20 9.26 14.23
CA LEU A 409 -10.75 9.38 14.50
C LEU A 409 -10.12 8.04 14.84
N ALA A 410 -10.76 7.24 15.72
CA ALA A 410 -10.24 5.93 16.09
C ALA A 410 -10.14 4.99 14.88
N MET A 411 -11.13 5.03 13.97
CA MET A 411 -11.12 4.23 12.75
C MET A 411 -9.98 4.65 11.82
N ILE A 412 -9.82 5.95 11.57
CA ILE A 412 -8.77 6.48 10.69
C ILE A 412 -7.36 6.22 11.25
N ARG A 413 -7.18 6.25 12.57
CA ARG A 413 -5.90 5.87 13.20
C ARG A 413 -5.53 4.41 12.95
N VAL A 414 -6.51 3.51 12.93
CA VAL A 414 -6.31 2.09 12.58
C VAL A 414 -6.01 1.92 11.09
N ILE A 415 -6.78 2.55 10.20
CA ILE A 415 -6.52 2.52 8.75
C ILE A 415 -5.12 3.07 8.43
N GLY A 416 -4.73 4.16 9.10
CA GLY A 416 -3.42 4.80 8.96
C GLY A 416 -2.26 4.09 9.65
N LEU A 417 -2.49 2.90 10.22
CA LEU A 417 -1.49 2.07 10.94
C LEU A 417 -0.81 2.79 12.12
N LYS A 418 -1.53 3.72 12.75
CA LYS A 418 -1.10 4.42 13.98
C LYS A 418 -1.50 3.66 15.23
N ASP A 419 -2.67 3.04 15.21
CA ASP A 419 -3.22 2.26 16.32
C ASP A 419 -3.51 0.82 15.88
N ARG A 420 -3.56 -0.09 16.85
CA ARG A 420 -3.95 -1.48 16.62
C ARG A 420 -5.46 -1.62 16.49
N PRO A 421 -5.99 -2.54 15.65
CA PRO A 421 -7.42 -2.76 15.45
C PRO A 421 -8.20 -3.09 16.74
N GLU A 422 -7.56 -3.76 17.71
CA GLU A 422 -8.17 -4.10 18.99
C GLU A 422 -8.62 -2.85 19.77
N GLY A 423 -7.99 -1.72 19.52
CA GLY A 423 -8.41 -0.44 20.07
C GLY A 423 -9.85 -0.05 19.74
N LEU A 424 -10.41 -0.52 18.61
CA LEU A 424 -11.80 -0.28 18.23
C LEU A 424 -12.80 -1.06 19.09
N LEU A 425 -12.36 -2.12 19.75
CA LEU A 425 -13.17 -2.98 20.61
C LEU A 425 -13.07 -2.61 22.10
N ARG A 426 -12.48 -1.48 22.44
CA ARG A 426 -12.44 -0.99 23.82
C ARG A 426 -13.88 -0.76 24.33
N PRO A 427 -14.17 -1.06 25.61
CA PRO A 427 -15.52 -0.96 26.18
C PRO A 427 -16.16 0.42 25.97
N ASP A 428 -15.38 1.50 26.15
CA ASP A 428 -15.84 2.88 25.93
C ASP A 428 -16.30 3.12 24.48
N ARG A 429 -15.56 2.59 23.49
CA ARG A 429 -15.91 2.70 22.07
C ARG A 429 -17.09 1.81 21.69
N MET A 430 -17.12 0.57 22.18
CA MET A 430 -18.27 -0.31 21.96
C MET A 430 -19.56 0.29 22.49
N LEU A 431 -19.53 0.92 23.67
CA LEU A 431 -20.69 1.61 24.23
C LEU A 431 -21.14 2.81 23.37
N ARG A 432 -20.20 3.56 22.78
CA ARG A 432 -20.52 4.63 21.81
C ARG A 432 -21.18 4.08 20.55
N VAL A 433 -20.67 2.96 20.01
CA VAL A 433 -21.27 2.29 18.86
C VAL A 433 -22.71 1.84 19.18
N LEU A 434 -22.94 1.21 20.31
CA LEU A 434 -24.30 0.79 20.76
C LEU A 434 -25.24 2.00 20.88
N ARG A 435 -24.80 3.10 21.48
CA ARG A 435 -25.59 4.33 21.59
C ARG A 435 -25.87 4.97 20.22
N GLY A 436 -24.91 4.92 19.31
CA GLY A 436 -25.07 5.46 17.94
C GLY A 436 -26.10 4.66 17.12
N THR A 437 -26.13 3.34 17.29
CA THR A 437 -27.09 2.46 16.59
C THR A 437 -28.52 2.56 17.15
N LEU A 438 -28.69 2.97 18.41
CA LEU A 438 -30.02 3.20 19.03
C LEU A 438 -30.62 4.57 18.64
N ARG A 439 -29.79 5.53 18.24
CA ARG A 439 -30.28 6.80 17.68
C ARG A 439 -30.63 6.53 16.22
N ARG A 440 -31.91 6.46 15.89
CA ARG A 440 -32.40 6.32 14.50
C ARG A 440 -31.69 7.35 13.62
N PRO A 441 -31.07 6.95 12.49
CA PRO A 441 -30.57 7.94 11.54
C PRO A 441 -31.75 8.81 11.09
N ALA A 442 -31.57 10.13 11.05
CA ALA A 442 -32.50 11.01 10.37
C ALA A 442 -32.68 10.44 8.95
N ARG A 443 -33.94 10.23 8.55
CA ARG A 443 -34.26 9.82 7.17
C ARG A 443 -33.57 10.81 6.22
N PRO A 444 -32.91 10.34 5.13
CA PRO A 444 -32.51 11.26 4.07
C PRO A 444 -33.73 12.04 3.65
N ALA A 445 -33.58 13.36 3.53
CA ALA A 445 -34.65 14.21 3.02
C ALA A 445 -35.07 13.65 1.65
N ASP A 446 -36.37 13.48 1.48
CA ASP A 446 -37.01 12.86 0.34
C ASP A 446 -36.44 13.38 -0.98
N ALA A 447 -35.99 12.46 -1.83
CA ALA A 447 -35.81 12.75 -3.25
C ALA A 447 -37.15 13.25 -3.81
N PRO A 448 -37.18 14.30 -4.62
CA PRO A 448 -38.41 14.81 -5.20
C PRO A 448 -39.08 13.69 -6.03
N SER A 449 -40.31 13.41 -5.71
CA SER A 449 -41.17 12.45 -6.44
C SER A 449 -41.19 12.82 -7.93
N PRO A 450 -41.11 11.86 -8.85
CA PRO A 450 -41.27 12.15 -10.26
C PRO A 450 -42.69 12.69 -10.48
N THR A 451 -42.78 13.90 -11.00
CA THR A 451 -44.02 14.52 -11.43
C THR A 451 -44.72 13.62 -12.44
N SER A 452 -45.88 13.11 -12.06
CA SER A 452 -46.80 12.41 -12.95
C SER A 452 -47.22 13.35 -14.08
N GLY A 453 -46.60 13.21 -15.24
CA GLY A 453 -47.10 13.84 -16.46
C GLY A 453 -48.38 13.15 -16.87
N THR A 454 -49.50 13.87 -16.83
CA THR A 454 -50.79 13.47 -17.40
C THR A 454 -50.70 13.59 -18.91
N PRO A 455 -51.11 12.56 -19.67
CA PRO A 455 -51.18 12.68 -21.13
C PRO A 455 -52.44 13.45 -21.53
N ALA A 456 -52.25 14.45 -22.38
CA ALA A 456 -53.30 15.02 -23.24
C ALA A 456 -53.01 14.71 -24.70
#